data_78c08fac1144023c6ce9acabb639d2da
#
_entry.id   78c08fac1144023c6ce9acabb639d2da
#
_cell.length_a   1.000
_cell.length_b   1.000
_cell.length_c   1.000
_cell.angle_alpha   90.00
_cell.angle_beta   90.00
_cell.angle_gamma   90.00
#
_symmetry.space_group_name_H-M   'P 1'
#
loop_
_entity.id
_entity.type
_entity.pdbx_description
1 polymer ?
#
loop_
_entity_poly.entity_id
_entity_poly.type
_entity_poly.pdbx_seq_one_letter_code
_entity_poly.pdbx_strand_id
1 'polypeptide(L)'
;MSWENALANAYSGVKTVVMCDDDSTPGEVYVYIGDKQATGSAVEKAGLANGELFGISASFGDDTGPGALNGTFQLIAQGNAGDVTHTTGTELQAQSEPLTQFGRPEDGAWDPSNPGRYYFITTGTPTQPTRLWAMDYYDIEHPELGGTIKVLVEGVFSNSDPNSALPLMLDNMTVTESGVVIMQEDPGNNPRLAKVWMYDPHADNGVDPLSGLTEIAHHDPARFTAGLNTPAPGGTFNSDEESSGVVDVTSLLGNGEKLAFLLDTQAHYANSFPELVEGGQLMAMYVNLPNPGDSKFDGGNGNDTYDGGFGNDKISGGRGDDVLFGNYGNDKIDGGDGNDRLDGGPGDGDITGGKGDDRIDGGTGNDVLKGEQGDDVIVGGIGNDRLIGGDGRDTLTGGVGDDELQGGQQADTLDGGQGSDQLEGGDGADTLRGGSGNDSIDGGAGGDFIDGGAGNDVLRGGAGPDTFLFASPFDDPDLIFDFHAGQDHIMLDVNANASQVAFVGFEDGVENVPASGPALIYSDVTGDLFWDPTGGNSADQVLIATLTTSPELHRADLLLV
;
A
#
# COMPACT_ATOMS: atom_id res chain seq x y z
N MET A 1 27.07 -6.58 -6.17
CA MET A 1 25.65 -6.87 -6.15
C MET A 1 25.14 -6.78 -7.58
N SER A 2 24.58 -7.83 -8.10
CA SER A 2 23.68 -7.71 -9.25
C SER A 2 22.27 -7.69 -8.62
N TRP A 3 21.56 -6.62 -8.79
CA TRP A 3 20.16 -6.53 -8.40
C TRP A 3 19.36 -7.17 -9.53
N GLU A 4 18.56 -8.18 -9.24
CA GLU A 4 17.64 -8.76 -10.21
C GLU A 4 16.47 -7.82 -10.42
N ASN A 5 15.89 -7.34 -9.33
CA ASN A 5 14.79 -6.39 -9.34
C ASN A 5 14.98 -5.24 -8.36
N ALA A 6 14.40 -4.09 -8.68
CA ALA A 6 14.31 -2.94 -7.80
C ALA A 6 12.94 -2.25 -8.01
N LEU A 7 11.99 -2.51 -7.13
CA LEU A 7 10.60 -2.08 -7.26
C LEU A 7 10.21 -1.08 -6.19
N ALA A 8 9.82 0.11 -6.62
CA ALA A 8 9.35 1.16 -5.73
C ALA A 8 7.89 0.94 -5.33
N ASN A 9 7.58 1.13 -4.04
CA ASN A 9 6.21 1.21 -3.57
C ASN A 9 5.55 2.50 -4.08
N ALA A 10 4.42 2.39 -4.74
CA ALA A 10 3.68 3.53 -5.29
C ALA A 10 2.96 4.34 -4.19
N TYR A 11 2.67 3.72 -3.05
CA TYR A 11 1.80 4.23 -2.00
C TYR A 11 2.54 4.67 -0.73
N SER A 12 3.85 4.78 -0.75
CA SER A 12 4.67 5.11 0.43
C SER A 12 4.67 6.61 0.80
N GLY A 13 3.67 7.38 0.40
CA GLY A 13 3.48 8.77 0.79
C GLY A 13 4.71 9.66 0.52
N VAL A 14 5.20 10.33 1.54
CA VAL A 14 6.40 11.21 1.48
C VAL A 14 7.71 10.44 1.41
N LYS A 15 7.68 9.14 1.63
CA LYS A 15 8.85 8.25 1.51
C LYS A 15 8.94 7.65 0.11
N THR A 16 10.12 7.19 -0.25
CA THR A 16 10.34 6.28 -1.37
C THR A 16 10.90 5.00 -0.79
N VAL A 17 10.13 3.93 -0.89
CA VAL A 17 10.51 2.59 -0.45
C VAL A 17 10.75 1.73 -1.67
N VAL A 18 11.97 1.23 -1.85
CA VAL A 18 12.34 0.37 -2.98
C VAL A 18 12.85 -0.95 -2.44
N MET A 19 12.18 -2.03 -2.79
CA MET A 19 12.64 -3.39 -2.50
C MET A 19 13.64 -3.82 -3.58
N CYS A 20 14.69 -4.52 -3.16
CA CYS A 20 15.77 -4.97 -4.03
C CYS A 20 16.16 -6.40 -3.65
N ASP A 21 16.17 -7.28 -4.61
CA ASP A 21 16.51 -8.69 -4.41
C ASP A 21 17.90 -9.00 -4.97
N ASP A 22 18.71 -9.77 -4.24
CA ASP A 22 20.05 -10.21 -4.66
C ASP A 22 20.02 -11.69 -5.06
N ASP A 23 20.13 -11.92 -6.36
CA ASP A 23 20.15 -13.22 -7.03
C ASP A 23 21.32 -14.15 -6.60
N SER A 24 22.04 -13.84 -5.58
CA SER A 24 23.10 -14.74 -5.09
C SER A 24 22.55 -15.95 -4.33
N THR A 25 23.32 -17.04 -4.24
CA THR A 25 22.93 -18.24 -3.48
C THR A 25 23.90 -18.50 -2.32
N PRO A 26 23.51 -18.30 -1.06
CA PRO A 26 22.28 -17.66 -0.60
C PRO A 26 22.26 -16.16 -0.89
N GLY A 27 21.08 -15.58 -1.08
CA GLY A 27 20.85 -14.15 -1.33
C GLY A 27 20.24 -13.43 -0.14
N GLU A 28 20.18 -12.13 -0.26
CA GLU A 28 19.61 -11.24 0.75
C GLU A 28 18.58 -10.31 0.11
N VAL A 29 17.59 -9.88 0.89
CA VAL A 29 16.61 -8.89 0.48
C VAL A 29 16.95 -7.57 1.12
N TYR A 30 16.93 -6.50 0.33
CA TYR A 30 17.28 -5.17 0.77
C TYR A 30 16.13 -4.19 0.55
N VAL A 31 16.10 -3.15 1.38
CA VAL A 31 15.14 -2.06 1.29
C VAL A 31 15.89 -0.74 1.21
N TYR A 32 15.65 0.03 0.16
CA TYR A 32 16.09 1.42 0.10
C TYR A 32 14.94 2.32 0.58
N ILE A 33 15.23 3.22 1.51
CA ILE A 33 14.28 4.21 2.02
C ILE A 33 14.85 5.60 1.80
N GLY A 34 14.12 6.45 1.07
CA GLY A 34 14.49 7.84 0.82
C GLY A 34 13.31 8.78 1.02
N ASP A 35 13.60 10.06 1.23
CA ASP A 35 12.58 11.09 1.40
C ASP A 35 12.30 11.78 0.05
N LYS A 36 11.04 11.81 -0.37
CA LYS A 36 10.60 12.61 -1.53
C LYS A 36 10.79 14.09 -1.24
N GLN A 37 11.19 14.87 -2.23
CA GLN A 37 11.47 16.29 -2.08
C GLN A 37 10.59 17.13 -3.01
N ALA A 38 10.02 18.22 -2.49
CA ALA A 38 9.19 19.12 -3.28
C ALA A 38 9.96 19.83 -4.42
N THR A 39 11.28 20.01 -4.26
CA THR A 39 12.15 20.73 -5.22
C THR A 39 13.38 19.92 -5.58
N GLY A 40 13.99 20.22 -6.72
CA GLY A 40 15.21 19.56 -7.19
C GLY A 40 15.03 18.87 -8.55
N SER A 41 16.00 18.02 -8.90
CA SER A 41 15.95 17.14 -10.08
C SER A 41 14.87 16.05 -9.92
N ALA A 42 14.50 15.37 -11.00
CA ALA A 42 13.56 14.26 -10.93
C ALA A 42 14.00 13.15 -9.94
N VAL A 43 15.30 12.90 -9.83
CA VAL A 43 15.88 11.91 -8.92
C VAL A 43 15.75 12.35 -7.45
N GLU A 44 15.99 13.63 -7.17
CA GLU A 44 15.82 14.19 -5.82
C GLU A 44 14.34 14.24 -5.40
N LYS A 45 13.45 14.67 -6.30
CA LYS A 45 12.01 14.66 -6.06
C LYS A 45 11.46 13.26 -5.79
N ALA A 46 12.01 12.27 -6.47
CA ALA A 46 11.65 10.87 -6.24
C ALA A 46 12.31 10.27 -4.97
N GLY A 47 13.04 11.05 -4.17
CA GLY A 47 13.70 10.55 -2.96
C GLY A 47 14.85 9.57 -3.21
N LEU A 48 15.33 9.44 -4.44
CA LEU A 48 16.36 8.46 -4.81
C LEU A 48 17.80 8.94 -4.57
N ALA A 49 17.99 10.18 -4.12
CA ALA A 49 19.31 10.78 -3.93
C ALA A 49 19.78 10.86 -2.47
N ASN A 50 18.87 10.69 -1.50
CA ASN A 50 19.11 10.98 -0.08
C ASN A 50 18.74 9.84 0.87
N GLY A 51 18.44 8.67 0.34
CA GLY A 51 17.99 7.53 1.16
C GLY A 51 19.13 6.66 1.70
N GLU A 52 18.74 5.77 2.57
CA GLU A 52 19.61 4.76 3.19
C GLU A 52 19.22 3.36 2.71
N LEU A 53 20.21 2.47 2.66
CA LEU A 53 20.00 1.06 2.34
C LEU A 53 19.93 0.25 3.63
N PHE A 54 18.94 -0.62 3.73
CA PHE A 54 18.72 -1.54 4.84
C PHE A 54 18.70 -2.96 4.33
N GLY A 55 19.18 -3.90 5.14
CA GLY A 55 18.98 -5.34 4.91
C GLY A 55 17.92 -5.90 5.85
N ILE A 56 17.27 -6.96 5.44
CA ILE A 56 16.23 -7.65 6.21
C ILE A 56 16.87 -8.59 7.24
N SER A 57 16.45 -8.50 8.50
CA SER A 57 16.77 -9.46 9.55
C SER A 57 15.47 -10.03 10.13
N ALA A 58 15.17 -11.29 9.82
CA ALA A 58 13.97 -11.98 10.28
C ALA A 58 14.20 -12.71 11.61
N SER A 59 13.18 -12.76 12.44
CA SER A 59 13.25 -13.36 13.79
C SER A 59 13.47 -14.87 13.79
N PHE A 60 13.27 -15.55 12.67
CA PHE A 60 13.55 -16.98 12.51
C PHE A 60 15.01 -17.28 12.06
N GLY A 61 15.80 -16.25 11.74
CA GLY A 61 17.16 -16.42 11.20
C GLY A 61 17.17 -16.72 9.70
N ASP A 62 18.09 -17.58 9.26
CA ASP A 62 18.23 -17.92 7.85
C ASP A 62 17.19 -18.93 7.36
N ASP A 63 16.88 -18.86 6.07
CA ASP A 63 16.06 -19.83 5.34
C ASP A 63 16.87 -21.13 5.10
N THR A 64 16.90 -22.00 6.09
CA THR A 64 17.82 -23.15 6.12
C THR A 64 17.19 -24.52 5.93
N GLY A 65 15.94 -24.64 5.50
CA GLY A 65 15.34 -25.96 5.30
C GLY A 65 13.82 -25.93 5.11
N PRO A 66 13.18 -27.11 4.99
CA PRO A 66 11.75 -27.19 4.79
C PRO A 66 10.96 -26.79 6.05
N GLY A 67 9.77 -26.27 5.83
CA GLY A 67 8.79 -25.93 6.87
C GLY A 67 8.32 -24.49 6.79
N ALA A 68 7.12 -24.25 7.30
CA ALA A 68 6.55 -22.92 7.35
C ALA A 68 7.39 -22.01 8.28
N LEU A 69 7.94 -20.96 7.73
CA LEU A 69 8.69 -19.93 8.45
C LEU A 69 7.78 -18.70 8.60
N ASN A 70 7.55 -18.31 9.85
CA ASN A 70 6.77 -17.13 10.19
C ASN A 70 7.50 -16.35 11.27
N GLY A 71 7.55 -15.03 11.16
CA GLY A 71 8.22 -14.20 12.13
C GLY A 71 7.98 -12.71 11.91
N THR A 72 8.71 -11.93 12.67
CA THR A 72 8.85 -10.49 12.44
C THR A 72 10.15 -10.22 11.74
N PHE A 73 10.23 -9.12 11.01
CA PHE A 73 11.49 -8.62 10.46
C PHE A 73 11.82 -7.23 11.00
N GLN A 74 13.10 -6.91 10.99
CA GLN A 74 13.64 -5.59 11.28
C GLN A 74 14.55 -5.15 10.13
N LEU A 75 14.64 -3.86 9.93
CA LEU A 75 15.54 -3.25 8.97
C LEU A 75 16.87 -2.92 9.64
N ILE A 76 17.96 -3.45 9.12
CA ILE A 76 19.31 -3.22 9.61
C ILE A 76 20.04 -2.30 8.64
N ALA A 77 20.36 -1.09 9.10
CA ALA A 77 21.02 -0.08 8.28
C ALA A 77 22.36 -0.57 7.73
N GLN A 78 22.54 -0.46 6.41
CA GLN A 78 23.76 -0.84 5.68
C GLN A 78 24.59 0.40 5.27
N GLY A 79 24.10 1.59 5.59
CA GLY A 79 24.75 2.87 5.31
C GLY A 79 24.13 3.62 4.13
N ASN A 80 24.71 4.78 3.80
CA ASN A 80 24.21 5.63 2.72
C ASN A 80 24.43 4.94 1.37
N ALA A 81 23.38 4.80 0.57
CA ALA A 81 23.43 4.17 -0.74
C ALA A 81 24.44 4.84 -1.72
N GLY A 82 24.77 6.13 -1.50
CA GLY A 82 25.80 6.85 -2.28
C GLY A 82 27.24 6.45 -1.96
N ASP A 83 27.48 5.83 -0.81
CA ASP A 83 28.81 5.43 -0.35
C ASP A 83 29.12 3.94 -0.59
N VAL A 84 28.15 3.19 -1.14
CA VAL A 84 28.30 1.76 -1.39
C VAL A 84 29.18 1.52 -2.61
N THR A 85 30.48 1.55 -2.43
CA THR A 85 31.48 1.10 -3.42
C THR A 85 31.74 -0.40 -3.32
N HIS A 86 30.78 -1.18 -2.82
CA HIS A 86 31.00 -2.59 -2.53
C HIS A 86 31.00 -3.43 -3.80
N THR A 87 31.99 -4.26 -3.90
CA THR A 87 32.23 -5.13 -5.06
C THR A 87 31.78 -6.58 -4.85
N THR A 88 31.34 -6.93 -3.62
CA THR A 88 30.82 -8.27 -3.29
C THR A 88 29.85 -8.23 -2.10
N GLY A 89 28.79 -9.05 -2.11
CA GLY A 89 27.78 -9.13 -1.04
C GLY A 89 28.36 -9.49 0.35
N THR A 90 29.53 -10.15 0.39
CA THR A 90 30.24 -10.48 1.64
C THR A 90 30.79 -9.27 2.41
N GLU A 91 30.88 -8.10 1.80
CA GLU A 91 31.40 -6.89 2.47
C GLU A 91 30.32 -6.11 3.22
N LEU A 92 29.04 -6.21 2.81
CA LEU A 92 27.91 -5.63 3.55
C LEU A 92 27.66 -6.39 4.86
N GLN A 93 27.78 -7.72 4.85
CA GLN A 93 27.64 -8.56 6.05
C GLN A 93 28.65 -8.24 7.17
N ALA A 94 29.76 -7.60 6.86
CA ALA A 94 30.83 -7.33 7.84
C ALA A 94 30.55 -6.16 8.79
N GLN A 95 29.45 -5.45 8.65
CA GLN A 95 29.29 -4.15 9.34
C GLN A 95 28.34 -4.12 10.55
N SER A 96 27.45 -5.10 10.77
CA SER A 96 26.59 -5.13 11.98
C SER A 96 25.87 -6.48 12.19
N GLU A 97 24.64 -6.47 12.63
CA GLU A 97 23.81 -7.65 12.93
C GLU A 97 23.63 -8.55 11.69
N PRO A 98 23.54 -9.86 11.87
CA PRO A 98 23.39 -10.79 10.75
C PRO A 98 22.07 -10.57 10.01
N LEU A 99 22.16 -10.38 8.69
CA LEU A 99 20.99 -10.36 7.82
C LEU A 99 20.48 -11.78 7.57
N THR A 100 19.17 -11.89 7.32
CA THR A 100 18.57 -13.17 6.95
C THR A 100 18.99 -13.55 5.54
N GLN A 101 19.48 -14.77 5.40
CA GLN A 101 19.83 -15.36 4.12
C GLN A 101 18.68 -16.18 3.58
N PHE A 102 18.23 -15.84 2.38
CA PHE A 102 17.17 -16.53 1.66
C PHE A 102 17.76 -17.44 0.58
N GLY A 103 16.99 -18.44 0.18
CA GLY A 103 17.38 -19.33 -0.92
C GLY A 103 17.19 -18.61 -2.25
N ARG A 104 18.19 -17.90 -2.75
CA ARG A 104 18.21 -17.23 -4.05
C ARG A 104 16.92 -16.42 -4.34
N PRO A 105 16.76 -15.23 -3.78
CA PRO A 105 15.66 -14.33 -4.13
C PRO A 105 15.76 -13.91 -5.60
N GLU A 106 14.64 -13.98 -6.34
CA GLU A 106 14.63 -13.74 -7.79
C GLU A 106 13.77 -12.53 -8.13
N ASP A 107 12.51 -12.58 -7.82
CA ASP A 107 11.55 -11.56 -8.20
C ASP A 107 10.61 -11.23 -7.06
N GLY A 108 10.01 -10.05 -7.12
CA GLY A 108 9.03 -9.61 -6.14
C GLY A 108 8.13 -8.51 -6.68
N ALA A 109 7.04 -8.24 -5.99
CA ALA A 109 6.11 -7.19 -6.35
C ALA A 109 5.38 -6.66 -5.11
N TRP A 110 5.04 -5.38 -5.14
CA TRP A 110 4.13 -4.78 -4.19
C TRP A 110 2.70 -5.23 -4.47
N ASP A 111 1.92 -5.42 -3.42
CA ASP A 111 0.51 -5.74 -3.51
C ASP A 111 -0.30 -4.45 -3.73
N PRO A 112 -0.93 -4.26 -4.89
CA PRO A 112 -1.73 -3.05 -5.13
C PRO A 112 -2.97 -2.97 -4.23
N SER A 113 -3.52 -4.11 -3.80
CA SER A 113 -4.66 -4.18 -2.89
C SER A 113 -4.28 -3.96 -1.43
N ASN A 114 -2.99 -4.08 -1.08
CA ASN A 114 -2.46 -3.85 0.26
C ASN A 114 -1.11 -3.13 0.17
N PRO A 115 -1.08 -1.80 0.18
CA PRO A 115 0.14 -1.00 0.00
C PRO A 115 1.28 -1.32 0.97
N GLY A 116 0.99 -1.85 2.14
CA GLY A 116 1.97 -2.27 3.14
C GLY A 116 2.58 -3.65 2.89
N ARG A 117 2.15 -4.37 1.84
CA ARG A 117 2.59 -5.73 1.57
C ARG A 117 3.51 -5.83 0.36
N TYR A 118 4.59 -6.57 0.52
CA TYR A 118 5.49 -6.96 -0.56
C TYR A 118 5.59 -8.46 -0.65
N TYR A 119 5.38 -9.02 -1.82
CA TYR A 119 5.63 -10.43 -2.13
C TYR A 119 6.98 -10.58 -2.80
N PHE A 120 7.67 -11.69 -2.51
CA PHE A 120 8.84 -12.10 -3.27
C PHE A 120 8.95 -13.61 -3.33
N ILE A 121 9.64 -14.10 -4.35
CA ILE A 121 9.88 -15.53 -4.55
C ILE A 121 11.35 -15.86 -4.35
N THR A 122 11.58 -17.10 -3.94
CA THR A 122 12.93 -17.69 -3.87
C THR A 122 12.97 -18.94 -4.72
N THR A 123 13.97 -19.02 -5.60
CA THR A 123 14.21 -20.21 -6.42
C THR A 123 14.75 -21.32 -5.58
N GLY A 124 14.21 -22.53 -5.74
CA GLY A 124 14.62 -23.70 -4.99
C GLY A 124 16.04 -24.15 -5.30
N THR A 125 16.73 -24.63 -4.29
CA THR A 125 18.04 -25.27 -4.39
C THR A 125 17.94 -26.76 -4.04
N PRO A 126 19.00 -27.57 -4.16
CA PRO A 126 18.97 -28.94 -3.66
C PRO A 126 18.77 -29.09 -2.15
N THR A 127 18.90 -28.00 -1.39
CA THR A 127 18.80 -27.97 0.08
C THR A 127 17.74 -27.04 0.62
N GLN A 128 17.16 -26.20 -0.25
CA GLN A 128 16.10 -25.26 0.09
C GLN A 128 14.96 -25.38 -0.94
N PRO A 129 13.69 -25.47 -0.53
CA PRO A 129 12.57 -25.48 -1.46
C PRO A 129 12.36 -24.09 -2.08
N THR A 130 11.71 -24.04 -3.23
CA THR A 130 11.21 -22.76 -3.77
C THR A 130 10.08 -22.25 -2.88
N ARG A 131 9.95 -20.93 -2.73
CA ARG A 131 8.93 -20.33 -1.86
C ARG A 131 8.36 -19.04 -2.43
N LEU A 132 7.09 -18.80 -2.11
CA LEU A 132 6.46 -17.48 -2.13
C LEU A 132 6.45 -16.94 -0.71
N TRP A 133 6.95 -15.73 -0.54
CA TRP A 133 7.00 -15.00 0.73
C TRP A 133 6.08 -13.80 0.69
N ALA A 134 5.52 -13.43 1.85
CA ALA A 134 4.88 -12.14 2.07
C ALA A 134 5.59 -11.40 3.21
N MET A 135 5.84 -10.13 2.99
CA MET A 135 6.29 -9.16 3.99
C MET A 135 5.22 -8.11 4.18
N ASP A 136 4.68 -8.02 5.39
CA ASP A 136 3.69 -7.02 5.77
C ASP A 136 4.36 -5.98 6.66
N TYR A 137 4.51 -4.75 6.20
CA TYR A 137 5.04 -3.64 7.00
C TYR A 137 3.99 -3.22 8.03
N TYR A 138 4.42 -2.88 9.25
CA TYR A 138 3.51 -2.34 10.26
C TYR A 138 2.95 -0.98 9.86
N ASP A 139 3.75 -0.22 9.12
CA ASP A 139 3.43 1.10 8.61
C ASP A 139 4.34 1.37 7.42
N ILE A 140 3.79 1.58 6.22
CA ILE A 140 4.58 1.79 5.02
C ILE A 140 5.14 3.21 4.93
N GLU A 141 4.56 4.17 5.65
CA GLU A 141 5.10 5.51 5.78
C GLU A 141 6.26 5.57 6.79
N HIS A 142 6.30 4.61 7.71
CA HIS A 142 7.36 4.38 8.69
C HIS A 142 7.99 2.99 8.54
N PRO A 143 8.55 2.65 7.36
CA PRO A 143 9.05 1.31 7.05
C PRO A 143 10.18 0.86 7.98
N GLU A 144 10.87 1.80 8.65
CA GLU A 144 11.90 1.52 9.65
C GLU A 144 11.36 0.77 10.89
N LEU A 145 10.05 0.75 11.10
CA LEU A 145 9.41 -0.03 12.18
C LEU A 145 9.42 -1.54 11.90
N GLY A 146 9.76 -1.96 10.66
CA GLY A 146 9.73 -3.36 10.26
C GLY A 146 8.32 -3.88 10.06
N GLY A 147 8.14 -5.18 10.25
CA GLY A 147 6.84 -5.82 10.00
C GLY A 147 6.83 -7.29 10.33
N THR A 148 5.91 -8.02 9.68
CA THR A 148 5.86 -9.47 9.72
C THR A 148 6.31 -10.08 8.40
N ILE A 149 6.89 -11.27 8.44
CA ILE A 149 7.32 -12.04 7.27
C ILE A 149 6.88 -13.49 7.42
N LYS A 150 6.33 -14.05 6.35
CA LYS A 150 5.85 -15.44 6.35
C LYS A 150 6.01 -16.10 4.98
N VAL A 151 6.15 -17.42 4.98
CA VAL A 151 6.01 -18.27 3.79
C VAL A 151 4.52 -18.50 3.53
N LEU A 152 4.06 -18.18 2.33
CA LEU A 152 2.70 -18.45 1.87
C LEU A 152 2.61 -19.77 1.11
N VAL A 153 3.57 -20.03 0.23
CA VAL A 153 3.66 -21.27 -0.54
C VAL A 153 5.06 -21.87 -0.36
N GLU A 154 5.13 -23.14 0.01
CA GLU A 154 6.35 -23.92 -0.03
C GLU A 154 6.23 -24.95 -1.16
N GLY A 155 7.05 -24.81 -2.18
CA GLY A 155 7.14 -25.75 -3.29
C GLY A 155 8.13 -26.89 -3.00
N VAL A 156 8.84 -27.32 -4.01
CA VAL A 156 9.79 -28.43 -3.90
C VAL A 156 11.24 -28.01 -4.15
N PHE A 157 12.18 -28.87 -3.80
CA PHE A 157 13.61 -28.67 -4.06
C PHE A 157 13.90 -28.77 -5.57
N SER A 158 14.93 -28.08 -6.04
CA SER A 158 15.30 -28.06 -7.46
C SER A 158 15.60 -29.45 -8.07
N ASN A 159 15.94 -30.43 -7.24
CA ASN A 159 16.21 -31.81 -7.64
C ASN A 159 15.07 -32.80 -7.34
N SER A 160 13.87 -32.28 -7.04
CA SER A 160 12.69 -33.10 -6.74
C SER A 160 12.09 -33.77 -7.98
N ASP A 161 11.09 -34.64 -7.75
CA ASP A 161 10.34 -35.32 -8.82
C ASP A 161 9.74 -34.27 -9.80
N PRO A 162 10.07 -34.35 -11.08
CA PRO A 162 9.52 -33.43 -12.10
C PRO A 162 7.99 -33.53 -12.23
N ASN A 163 7.37 -34.59 -11.72
CA ASN A 163 5.91 -34.73 -11.70
C ASN A 163 5.25 -34.20 -10.42
N SER A 164 5.98 -33.50 -9.57
CA SER A 164 5.41 -32.89 -8.37
C SER A 164 4.22 -31.99 -8.71
N ALA A 165 3.18 -32.07 -7.89
CA ALA A 165 2.03 -31.17 -7.97
C ALA A 165 2.26 -29.80 -7.34
N LEU A 166 3.47 -29.53 -6.84
CA LEU A 166 3.87 -28.28 -6.19
C LEU A 166 4.84 -27.48 -7.08
N PRO A 167 4.94 -26.16 -6.90
CA PRO A 167 5.90 -25.32 -7.63
C PRO A 167 7.34 -25.79 -7.48
N LEU A 168 8.12 -25.60 -8.53
CA LEU A 168 9.53 -25.92 -8.59
C LEU A 168 10.29 -24.77 -9.25
N MET A 169 11.30 -24.23 -8.59
CA MET A 169 12.17 -23.18 -9.14
C MET A 169 11.35 -21.99 -9.69
N LEU A 170 10.61 -21.32 -8.80
CA LEU A 170 9.93 -20.08 -9.12
C LEU A 170 10.97 -18.99 -9.46
N ASP A 171 10.74 -18.24 -10.51
CA ASP A 171 11.69 -17.29 -11.06
C ASP A 171 11.11 -15.90 -11.28
N ASN A 172 9.94 -15.80 -11.87
CA ASN A 172 9.26 -14.54 -12.13
C ASN A 172 7.89 -14.48 -11.50
N MET A 173 7.46 -13.29 -11.11
CA MET A 173 6.13 -13.08 -10.54
C MET A 173 5.53 -11.71 -10.90
N THR A 174 4.22 -11.61 -10.77
CA THR A 174 3.50 -10.34 -10.71
C THR A 174 2.34 -10.45 -9.74
N VAL A 175 1.83 -9.31 -9.28
CA VAL A 175 0.64 -9.24 -8.42
C VAL A 175 -0.42 -8.45 -9.18
N THR A 176 -1.62 -8.99 -9.23
CA THR A 176 -2.77 -8.34 -9.87
C THR A 176 -3.28 -7.18 -9.00
N GLU A 177 -4.13 -6.32 -9.55
CA GLU A 177 -4.80 -5.25 -8.80
C GLU A 177 -5.58 -5.77 -7.59
N SER A 178 -6.02 -7.02 -7.64
CA SER A 178 -6.73 -7.72 -6.55
C SER A 178 -5.82 -8.47 -5.56
N GLY A 179 -4.53 -8.31 -5.64
CA GLY A 179 -3.60 -9.02 -4.75
C GLY A 179 -3.34 -10.50 -5.09
N VAL A 180 -3.91 -11.01 -6.19
CA VAL A 180 -3.63 -12.38 -6.66
C VAL A 180 -2.22 -12.42 -7.25
N VAL A 181 -1.42 -13.41 -6.82
CA VAL A 181 -0.03 -13.57 -7.24
C VAL A 181 0.06 -14.57 -8.39
N ILE A 182 0.67 -14.17 -9.50
CA ILE A 182 0.99 -15.05 -10.63
C ILE A 182 2.49 -15.31 -10.62
N MET A 183 2.87 -16.58 -10.69
CA MET A 183 4.26 -17.02 -10.60
C MET A 183 4.61 -17.93 -11.76
N GLN A 184 5.82 -17.83 -12.25
CA GLN A 184 6.36 -18.68 -13.31
C GLN A 184 7.54 -19.51 -12.81
N GLU A 185 7.66 -20.72 -13.33
CA GLU A 185 8.81 -21.59 -13.09
C GLU A 185 9.87 -21.42 -14.18
N ASP A 186 11.14 -21.38 -13.75
CA ASP A 186 12.29 -21.76 -14.58
C ASP A 186 12.89 -23.08 -14.06
N PRO A 187 12.47 -24.23 -14.59
CA PRO A 187 12.98 -25.51 -14.12
C PRO A 187 14.45 -25.76 -14.47
N GLY A 188 15.10 -24.89 -15.25
CA GLY A 188 16.50 -25.02 -15.65
C GLY A 188 16.79 -26.41 -16.20
N ASN A 189 17.74 -27.11 -15.59
CA ASN A 189 18.13 -28.48 -16.00
C ASN A 189 17.22 -29.59 -15.46
N ASN A 190 16.12 -29.29 -14.78
CA ASN A 190 15.16 -30.30 -14.33
C ASN A 190 14.32 -30.78 -15.54
N PRO A 191 14.01 -32.09 -15.66
CA PRO A 191 13.18 -32.61 -16.76
C PRO A 191 11.70 -32.17 -16.72
N ARG A 192 11.29 -31.33 -15.81
CA ARG A 192 9.96 -30.73 -15.73
C ARG A 192 9.75 -29.68 -16.83
N LEU A 193 8.55 -29.64 -17.40
CA LEU A 193 8.11 -28.51 -18.20
C LEU A 193 7.66 -27.38 -17.28
N ALA A 194 8.08 -26.16 -17.57
CA ALA A 194 7.74 -24.98 -16.81
C ALA A 194 6.23 -24.78 -16.68
N LYS A 195 5.80 -24.36 -15.51
CA LYS A 195 4.40 -24.11 -15.17
C LYS A 195 4.20 -22.66 -14.76
N VAL A 196 2.97 -22.20 -14.92
CA VAL A 196 2.48 -20.93 -14.39
C VAL A 196 1.48 -21.24 -13.28
N TRP A 197 1.68 -20.62 -12.15
CA TRP A 197 0.88 -20.79 -10.95
C TRP A 197 0.15 -19.52 -10.61
N MET A 198 -1.04 -19.65 -10.11
CA MET A 198 -1.80 -18.59 -9.46
C MET A 198 -1.90 -18.91 -7.97
N TYR A 199 -1.62 -17.94 -7.12
CA TYR A 199 -1.90 -18.00 -5.70
C TYR A 199 -2.85 -16.87 -5.34
N ASP A 200 -4.02 -17.24 -4.83
CA ASP A 200 -5.02 -16.32 -4.33
C ASP A 200 -4.94 -16.32 -2.79
N PRO A 201 -4.45 -15.22 -2.18
CA PRO A 201 -4.35 -15.12 -0.73
C PRO A 201 -5.71 -15.08 -0.02
N HIS A 202 -6.80 -14.75 -0.72
CA HIS A 202 -8.15 -14.71 -0.17
C HIS A 202 -8.80 -16.11 -0.10
N ALA A 203 -8.37 -17.03 -0.95
CA ALA A 203 -8.79 -18.43 -0.91
C ALA A 203 -8.04 -19.27 0.14
N ASP A 204 -7.04 -18.69 0.81
CA ASP A 204 -6.33 -19.36 1.91
C ASP A 204 -7.19 -19.35 3.17
N ASN A 205 -7.79 -20.50 3.47
CA ASN A 205 -8.62 -20.70 4.67
C ASN A 205 -7.82 -20.82 5.99
N GLY A 206 -6.51 -20.53 5.97
CA GLY A 206 -5.61 -20.60 7.12
C GLY A 206 -5.37 -22.02 7.67
N VAL A 207 -5.90 -23.05 7.02
CA VAL A 207 -5.77 -24.47 7.41
C VAL A 207 -4.85 -25.22 6.46
N ASP A 208 -4.99 -24.96 5.16
CA ASP A 208 -4.14 -25.51 4.11
C ASP A 208 -3.52 -24.36 3.30
N PRO A 209 -2.23 -24.06 3.48
CA PRO A 209 -1.57 -22.97 2.76
C PRO A 209 -1.51 -23.16 1.24
N LEU A 210 -1.91 -24.32 0.74
CA LEU A 210 -2.02 -24.61 -0.69
C LEU A 210 -3.46 -24.44 -1.21
N SER A 211 -4.42 -24.11 -0.36
CA SER A 211 -5.82 -23.94 -0.78
C SER A 211 -6.01 -22.85 -1.83
N GLY A 212 -5.20 -21.77 -1.77
CA GLY A 212 -5.19 -20.71 -2.77
C GLY A 212 -4.32 -20.98 -4.01
N LEU A 213 -3.58 -22.10 -4.07
CA LEU A 213 -2.61 -22.37 -5.14
C LEU A 213 -3.22 -23.18 -6.27
N THR A 214 -3.13 -22.67 -7.50
CA THR A 214 -3.65 -23.34 -8.70
C THR A 214 -2.65 -23.28 -9.85
N GLU A 215 -2.42 -24.42 -10.52
CA GLU A 215 -1.69 -24.45 -11.80
C GLU A 215 -2.62 -23.92 -12.90
N ILE A 216 -2.26 -22.82 -13.57
CA ILE A 216 -3.10 -22.17 -14.58
C ILE A 216 -2.60 -22.39 -16.00
N ALA A 217 -1.33 -22.69 -16.18
CA ALA A 217 -0.73 -23.01 -17.47
C ALA A 217 0.52 -23.87 -17.32
N HIS A 218 0.92 -24.49 -18.42
CA HIS A 218 2.22 -25.16 -18.58
C HIS A 218 2.61 -25.20 -20.05
N HIS A 219 3.90 -25.43 -20.32
CA HIS A 219 4.40 -25.60 -21.68
C HIS A 219 3.79 -26.85 -22.33
N ASP A 220 3.45 -26.77 -23.62
CA ASP A 220 2.83 -27.86 -24.38
C ASP A 220 3.81 -29.04 -24.56
N PRO A 221 3.59 -30.21 -23.92
CA PRO A 221 4.49 -31.34 -24.02
C PRO A 221 4.61 -31.93 -25.44
N ALA A 222 3.72 -31.53 -26.37
CA ALA A 222 3.87 -31.93 -27.78
C ALA A 222 4.93 -31.12 -28.53
N ARG A 223 5.31 -29.95 -27.99
CA ARG A 223 6.30 -29.04 -28.58
C ARG A 223 7.66 -29.11 -27.91
N PHE A 224 7.70 -29.52 -26.64
CA PHE A 224 8.89 -29.50 -25.81
C PHE A 224 9.30 -30.93 -25.40
N THR A 225 10.59 -31.18 -25.32
CA THR A 225 11.12 -32.45 -24.84
C THR A 225 11.69 -32.25 -23.44
N ALA A 226 11.05 -32.84 -22.45
CA ALA A 226 11.50 -32.76 -21.09
C ALA A 226 12.96 -33.27 -20.93
N GLY A 227 13.79 -32.46 -20.29
CA GLY A 227 15.11 -32.85 -19.80
C GLY A 227 16.24 -32.95 -20.81
N LEU A 228 16.11 -32.46 -22.02
CA LEU A 228 17.18 -32.49 -23.01
C LEU A 228 17.21 -31.19 -23.81
N ASN A 229 18.39 -30.61 -24.01
CA ASN A 229 18.64 -29.50 -24.92
C ASN A 229 18.40 -29.88 -26.39
N THR A 230 17.30 -30.58 -26.68
CA THR A 230 16.90 -30.98 -28.01
C THR A 230 15.40 -30.84 -28.17
N PRO A 231 14.89 -30.27 -29.27
CA PRO A 231 13.46 -30.19 -29.53
C PRO A 231 12.79 -31.57 -29.52
N ALA A 232 11.53 -31.64 -29.08
CA ALA A 232 10.71 -32.84 -29.23
C ALA A 232 10.60 -33.23 -30.72
N PRO A 233 10.41 -34.53 -31.06
CA PRO A 233 10.21 -34.95 -32.44
C PRO A 233 9.05 -34.18 -33.08
N GLY A 234 9.37 -33.27 -34.02
CA GLY A 234 8.42 -32.34 -34.62
C GLY A 234 8.16 -31.04 -33.84
N GLY A 235 8.79 -30.86 -32.68
CA GLY A 235 8.82 -29.61 -31.92
C GLY A 235 9.95 -28.67 -32.36
N THR A 236 9.80 -27.41 -32.00
CA THR A 236 10.73 -26.35 -32.39
C THR A 236 11.64 -25.94 -31.24
N PHE A 237 11.29 -26.30 -30.00
CA PHE A 237 11.90 -25.78 -28.77
C PHE A 237 12.31 -26.91 -27.82
N ASN A 238 13.22 -26.65 -26.90
CA ASN A 238 13.63 -27.58 -25.85
C ASN A 238 12.92 -27.27 -24.52
N SER A 239 13.18 -28.03 -23.46
CA SER A 239 12.59 -27.83 -22.14
C SER A 239 13.32 -26.82 -21.25
N ASP A 240 14.43 -26.29 -21.75
CA ASP A 240 15.22 -25.26 -21.09
C ASP A 240 14.78 -23.89 -21.61
N GLU A 241 13.47 -23.63 -21.47
CA GLU A 241 12.87 -22.37 -21.86
C GLU A 241 12.39 -21.62 -20.63
N GLU A 242 12.89 -20.43 -20.50
CA GLU A 242 12.50 -19.49 -19.47
C GLU A 242 11.22 -18.76 -19.87
N SER A 243 10.35 -18.51 -18.89
CA SER A 243 9.34 -17.47 -18.99
C SER A 243 9.94 -16.24 -18.32
N SER A 244 10.31 -15.24 -19.10
CA SER A 244 11.08 -14.10 -18.60
C SER A 244 10.24 -12.95 -18.08
N GLY A 245 8.95 -13.13 -17.93
CA GLY A 245 8.09 -12.12 -17.33
C GLY A 245 6.61 -12.39 -17.53
N VAL A 246 5.84 -11.99 -16.55
CA VAL A 246 4.38 -11.94 -16.61
C VAL A 246 3.91 -10.54 -16.26
N VAL A 247 3.02 -9.99 -17.09
CA VAL A 247 2.43 -8.67 -16.86
C VAL A 247 0.91 -8.82 -16.84
N ASP A 248 0.29 -8.37 -15.78
CA ASP A 248 -1.16 -8.28 -15.71
C ASP A 248 -1.65 -7.17 -16.68
N VAL A 249 -2.53 -7.53 -17.57
CA VAL A 249 -3.18 -6.63 -18.53
C VAL A 249 -4.70 -6.78 -18.49
N THR A 250 -5.23 -7.27 -17.37
CA THR A 250 -6.66 -7.51 -17.17
C THR A 250 -7.49 -6.25 -17.40
N SER A 251 -7.01 -5.11 -16.93
CA SER A 251 -7.66 -3.81 -17.15
C SER A 251 -7.75 -3.40 -18.63
N LEU A 252 -6.83 -3.89 -19.48
CA LEU A 252 -6.77 -3.57 -20.90
C LEU A 252 -7.47 -4.60 -21.78
N LEU A 253 -7.34 -5.89 -21.46
CA LEU A 253 -7.77 -7.01 -22.29
C LEU A 253 -8.79 -7.93 -21.61
N GLY A 254 -8.94 -7.82 -20.31
CA GLY A 254 -9.93 -8.55 -19.52
C GLY A 254 -11.35 -8.05 -19.82
N ASN A 255 -12.35 -8.85 -19.46
CA ASN A 255 -13.76 -8.55 -19.69
C ASN A 255 -14.65 -8.85 -18.47
N GLY A 256 -14.08 -8.81 -17.25
CA GLY A 256 -14.78 -9.14 -16.00
C GLY A 256 -14.97 -10.64 -15.74
N GLU A 257 -14.84 -11.48 -16.78
CA GLU A 257 -14.95 -12.95 -16.66
C GLU A 257 -13.58 -13.66 -16.79
N LYS A 258 -12.53 -12.89 -17.07
CA LYS A 258 -11.20 -13.44 -17.38
C LYS A 258 -10.11 -12.50 -16.96
N LEU A 259 -9.14 -13.03 -16.25
CA LEU A 259 -7.84 -12.37 -16.10
C LEU A 259 -7.07 -12.47 -17.42
N ALA A 260 -6.36 -11.42 -17.79
CA ALA A 260 -5.54 -11.38 -18.99
C ALA A 260 -4.09 -11.06 -18.64
N PHE A 261 -3.18 -11.92 -19.07
CA PHE A 261 -1.75 -11.76 -18.83
C PHE A 261 -0.98 -11.74 -20.14
N LEU A 262 0.04 -10.92 -20.23
CA LEU A 262 1.08 -11.03 -21.24
C LEU A 262 2.25 -11.82 -20.66
N LEU A 263 2.57 -12.92 -21.28
CA LEU A 263 3.69 -13.79 -20.94
C LEU A 263 4.77 -13.60 -21.98
N ASP A 264 5.99 -13.29 -21.56
CA ASP A 264 7.17 -13.41 -22.38
C ASP A 264 7.80 -14.78 -22.15
N THR A 265 7.81 -15.61 -23.18
CA THR A 265 8.45 -16.92 -23.14
C THR A 265 9.70 -16.88 -23.99
N GLN A 266 10.85 -17.07 -23.37
CA GLN A 266 12.12 -17.15 -24.06
C GLN A 266 12.46 -18.59 -24.41
N ALA A 267 12.88 -18.81 -25.66
CA ALA A 267 13.36 -20.10 -26.11
C ALA A 267 14.88 -20.08 -26.27
N HIS A 268 15.57 -20.82 -25.43
CA HIS A 268 17.00 -21.05 -25.62
C HIS A 268 17.26 -21.93 -26.84
N TYR A 269 17.78 -21.36 -27.90
CA TYR A 269 18.23 -22.12 -29.03
C TYR A 269 19.57 -22.79 -28.68
N ALA A 270 19.58 -24.12 -28.56
CA ALA A 270 20.79 -24.92 -28.47
C ALA A 270 21.60 -24.75 -29.74
N ASN A 271 22.34 -23.67 -29.89
CA ASN A 271 23.19 -23.48 -31.05
C ASN A 271 24.45 -22.65 -30.83
N SER A 272 25.46 -23.09 -31.57
CA SER A 272 26.81 -22.62 -31.68
C SER A 272 27.00 -21.20 -32.30
N PHE A 273 25.98 -20.36 -32.31
CA PHE A 273 26.08 -18.97 -32.76
C PHE A 273 25.78 -18.02 -31.57
N PRO A 274 26.85 -17.41 -31.00
CA PRO A 274 26.69 -16.54 -29.83
C PRO A 274 26.01 -15.20 -30.08
N GLU A 275 25.44 -14.98 -31.26
CA GLU A 275 24.82 -13.71 -31.67
C GLU A 275 23.33 -13.83 -32.06
N LEU A 276 22.72 -15.01 -31.90
CA LEU A 276 21.29 -15.12 -32.08
C LEU A 276 20.60 -14.81 -30.76
N VAL A 277 19.99 -13.65 -30.71
CA VAL A 277 19.08 -13.20 -29.66
C VAL A 277 18.05 -14.29 -29.41
N GLU A 278 17.85 -14.64 -28.18
CA GLU A 278 16.77 -15.52 -27.72
C GLU A 278 15.46 -15.12 -28.38
N GLY A 279 14.80 -16.10 -28.98
CA GLY A 279 13.56 -15.85 -29.71
C GLY A 279 12.37 -15.85 -28.74
N GLY A 280 12.09 -14.70 -28.13
CA GLY A 280 10.92 -14.52 -27.27
C GLY A 280 9.61 -14.54 -28.05
N GLN A 281 8.59 -15.11 -27.47
CA GLN A 281 7.20 -15.00 -27.93
C GLN A 281 6.38 -14.29 -26.85
N LEU A 282 5.80 -13.16 -27.22
CA LEU A 282 4.79 -12.52 -26.38
C LEU A 282 3.46 -13.21 -26.59
N MET A 283 2.94 -13.84 -25.55
CA MET A 283 1.64 -14.54 -25.59
C MET A 283 0.63 -13.82 -24.69
N ALA A 284 -0.58 -13.65 -25.18
CA ALA A 284 -1.69 -13.26 -24.34
C ALA A 284 -2.35 -14.53 -23.76
N MET A 285 -2.34 -14.65 -22.46
CA MET A 285 -3.04 -15.71 -21.75
C MET A 285 -4.32 -15.15 -21.13
N TYR A 286 -5.41 -15.88 -21.31
CA TYR A 286 -6.67 -15.58 -20.64
C TYR A 286 -7.00 -16.72 -19.68
N VAL A 287 -7.06 -16.41 -18.41
CA VAL A 287 -7.47 -17.36 -17.38
C VAL A 287 -8.98 -17.26 -17.21
N ASN A 288 -9.70 -18.35 -17.50
CA ASN A 288 -11.10 -18.41 -17.13
C ASN A 288 -11.21 -18.62 -15.63
N LEU A 289 -11.98 -17.78 -15.03
CA LEU A 289 -12.19 -17.82 -13.60
C LEU A 289 -13.13 -18.96 -13.22
N PRO A 290 -12.96 -19.64 -12.09
CA PRO A 290 -13.66 -20.90 -11.81
C PRO A 290 -15.18 -20.77 -11.57
N ASN A 291 -15.68 -19.54 -11.38
CA ASN A 291 -17.13 -19.30 -11.24
C ASN A 291 -17.53 -17.96 -11.88
N PRO A 292 -17.56 -17.85 -13.22
CA PRO A 292 -17.93 -16.60 -13.86
C PRO A 292 -19.45 -16.44 -13.82
N GLY A 293 -19.97 -15.68 -12.89
CA GLY A 293 -21.38 -15.31 -12.87
C GLY A 293 -21.86 -14.77 -11.54
N ASP A 294 -22.78 -13.82 -11.61
CA ASP A 294 -23.41 -13.19 -10.47
C ASP A 294 -24.00 -14.23 -9.51
N SER A 295 -23.54 -14.25 -8.28
CA SER A 295 -24.01 -15.13 -7.22
C SER A 295 -25.04 -14.42 -6.33
N LYS A 296 -25.78 -15.22 -5.57
CA LYS A 296 -26.64 -14.70 -4.53
C LYS A 296 -26.53 -15.58 -3.29
N PHE A 297 -26.14 -14.97 -2.19
CA PHE A 297 -26.05 -15.60 -0.89
C PHE A 297 -26.99 -14.93 0.12
N ASP A 298 -27.58 -15.72 1.03
CA ASP A 298 -28.39 -15.27 2.16
C ASP A 298 -28.09 -16.23 3.33
N GLY A 299 -27.21 -15.77 4.25
CA GLY A 299 -26.73 -16.53 5.42
C GLY A 299 -27.81 -16.80 6.45
N GLY A 300 -28.65 -15.80 6.72
CA GLY A 300 -29.83 -15.94 7.59
C GLY A 300 -29.55 -15.71 9.07
N ASN A 301 -29.32 -16.75 9.87
CA ASN A 301 -28.97 -16.59 11.29
C ASN A 301 -27.75 -17.44 11.64
N GLY A 302 -26.83 -16.87 12.35
CA GLY A 302 -25.59 -17.51 12.81
C GLY A 302 -24.39 -16.88 12.13
N ASN A 303 -23.21 -17.21 12.54
CA ASN A 303 -21.97 -16.68 11.97
C ASN A 303 -21.66 -17.43 10.67
N ASP A 304 -21.80 -16.74 9.56
CA ASP A 304 -21.65 -17.31 8.23
C ASP A 304 -20.31 -16.84 7.61
N THR A 305 -19.79 -17.63 6.69
CA THR A 305 -18.63 -17.25 5.87
C THR A 305 -18.97 -17.53 4.43
N TYR A 306 -18.79 -16.52 3.56
CA TYR A 306 -19.10 -16.65 2.15
C TYR A 306 -18.10 -15.88 1.29
N ASP A 307 -17.78 -16.47 0.16
CA ASP A 307 -16.91 -15.97 -0.88
C ASP A 307 -17.71 -15.89 -2.18
N GLY A 308 -17.91 -14.66 -2.71
CA GLY A 308 -18.65 -14.40 -3.94
C GLY A 308 -17.93 -14.92 -5.17
N GLY A 309 -16.63 -14.67 -5.22
CA GLY A 309 -15.77 -15.11 -6.30
C GLY A 309 -15.74 -14.11 -7.45
N PHE A 310 -16.34 -14.47 -8.59
CA PHE A 310 -16.37 -13.61 -9.76
C PHE A 310 -17.79 -13.31 -10.17
N GLY A 311 -18.03 -12.09 -10.64
CA GLY A 311 -19.32 -11.61 -11.05
C GLY A 311 -19.79 -10.48 -10.15
N ASN A 312 -20.95 -9.90 -10.44
CA ASN A 312 -21.54 -8.87 -9.59
C ASN A 312 -22.47 -9.55 -8.60
N ASP A 313 -21.96 -9.84 -7.42
CA ASP A 313 -22.60 -10.68 -6.43
C ASP A 313 -23.58 -9.91 -5.56
N LYS A 314 -24.55 -10.62 -5.03
CA LYS A 314 -25.43 -10.10 -3.99
C LYS A 314 -25.36 -10.97 -2.76
N ILE A 315 -24.68 -10.49 -1.74
CA ILE A 315 -24.34 -11.22 -0.53
C ILE A 315 -25.06 -10.58 0.64
N SER A 316 -25.70 -11.38 1.49
CA SER A 316 -26.29 -10.94 2.76
C SER A 316 -25.93 -11.93 3.87
N GLY A 317 -25.28 -11.48 4.95
CA GLY A 317 -24.94 -12.28 6.11
C GLY A 317 -26.17 -12.57 6.96
N GLY A 318 -26.85 -11.53 7.41
CA GLY A 318 -28.12 -11.65 8.10
C GLY A 318 -28.02 -11.38 9.60
N ARG A 319 -27.96 -12.36 10.47
CA ARG A 319 -27.72 -12.21 11.90
C ARG A 319 -26.56 -13.07 12.33
N GLY A 320 -25.68 -12.51 13.10
CA GLY A 320 -24.48 -13.16 13.61
C GLY A 320 -23.25 -12.41 13.13
N ASP A 321 -22.09 -12.77 13.62
CA ASP A 321 -20.85 -12.14 13.21
C ASP A 321 -20.35 -12.86 11.95
N ASP A 322 -20.55 -12.22 10.78
CA ASP A 322 -20.36 -12.83 9.47
C ASP A 322 -18.99 -12.42 8.86
N VAL A 323 -18.49 -13.23 7.94
CA VAL A 323 -17.27 -12.95 7.16
C VAL A 323 -17.58 -13.12 5.68
N LEU A 324 -17.67 -12.00 4.97
CA LEU A 324 -18.15 -11.95 3.60
C LEU A 324 -17.13 -11.31 2.68
N PHE A 325 -16.87 -11.96 1.55
CA PHE A 325 -15.97 -11.49 0.50
C PHE A 325 -16.75 -11.35 -0.80
N GLY A 326 -16.68 -10.18 -1.45
CA GLY A 326 -17.20 -9.98 -2.79
C GLY A 326 -16.26 -10.57 -3.83
N ASN A 327 -14.99 -10.27 -3.71
CA ASN A 327 -13.94 -10.54 -4.69
C ASN A 327 -14.16 -9.75 -5.99
N TYR A 328 -14.05 -10.41 -7.18
CA TYR A 328 -14.07 -9.69 -8.46
C TYR A 328 -15.48 -9.31 -8.91
N GLY A 329 -15.71 -8.04 -9.12
CA GLY A 329 -16.95 -7.52 -9.69
C GLY A 329 -17.51 -6.36 -8.89
N ASN A 330 -18.62 -5.80 -9.36
CA ASN A 330 -19.32 -4.74 -8.65
C ASN A 330 -20.33 -5.39 -7.69
N ASP A 331 -19.88 -5.63 -6.45
CA ASP A 331 -20.60 -6.46 -5.52
C ASP A 331 -21.52 -5.63 -4.61
N LYS A 332 -22.61 -6.27 -4.20
CA LYS A 332 -23.48 -5.72 -3.18
C LYS A 332 -23.48 -6.62 -1.94
N ILE A 333 -22.91 -6.10 -0.85
CA ILE A 333 -22.74 -6.83 0.42
C ILE A 333 -23.53 -6.14 1.52
N ASP A 334 -24.28 -6.94 2.30
CA ASP A 334 -25.05 -6.51 3.48
C ASP A 334 -24.72 -7.46 4.63
N GLY A 335 -23.96 -6.97 5.63
CA GLY A 335 -23.58 -7.73 6.82
C GLY A 335 -24.80 -8.10 7.63
N GLY A 336 -25.52 -7.11 8.15
CA GLY A 336 -26.80 -7.28 8.83
C GLY A 336 -26.81 -6.94 10.32
N ASP A 337 -27.19 -7.89 11.18
CA ASP A 337 -27.12 -7.74 12.65
C ASP A 337 -25.90 -8.54 13.17
N GLY A 338 -24.88 -7.95 13.65
CA GLY A 338 -23.70 -8.60 14.23
C GLY A 338 -22.45 -7.75 14.04
N ASN A 339 -21.29 -8.22 14.48
CA ASN A 339 -20.02 -7.57 14.22
C ASN A 339 -19.39 -8.27 13.00
N ASP A 340 -19.59 -7.68 11.84
CA ASP A 340 -19.29 -8.30 10.57
C ASP A 340 -17.92 -7.91 10.02
N ARG A 341 -17.34 -8.78 9.22
CA ARG A 341 -16.17 -8.49 8.41
C ARG A 341 -16.53 -8.60 6.94
N LEU A 342 -16.47 -7.48 6.24
CA LEU A 342 -16.88 -7.35 4.85
C LEU A 342 -15.70 -6.87 4.02
N ASP A 343 -15.48 -7.51 2.87
CA ASP A 343 -14.39 -7.22 1.95
C ASP A 343 -14.97 -7.22 0.53
N GLY A 344 -14.93 -6.05 -0.13
CA GLY A 344 -15.47 -5.88 -1.48
C GLY A 344 -14.59 -6.54 -2.52
N GLY A 345 -13.30 -6.30 -2.44
CA GLY A 345 -12.34 -6.73 -3.45
C GLY A 345 -12.27 -5.77 -4.65
N PRO A 346 -11.87 -6.24 -5.83
CA PRO A 346 -11.78 -5.41 -7.02
C PRO A 346 -13.11 -5.19 -7.73
N GLY A 347 -13.47 -3.92 -7.94
CA GLY A 347 -14.69 -3.47 -8.61
C GLY A 347 -15.41 -2.42 -7.78
N ASP A 348 -16.45 -1.78 -8.35
CA ASP A 348 -17.20 -0.74 -7.63
C ASP A 348 -18.22 -1.41 -6.67
N GLY A 349 -17.87 -1.56 -5.40
CA GLY A 349 -18.69 -2.20 -4.35
C GLY A 349 -19.80 -1.30 -3.78
N ASP A 350 -20.93 -1.90 -3.34
CA ASP A 350 -21.98 -1.25 -2.51
C ASP A 350 -22.13 -2.08 -1.23
N ILE A 351 -21.43 -1.67 -0.16
CA ILE A 351 -21.27 -2.45 1.06
C ILE A 351 -21.93 -1.75 2.24
N THR A 352 -22.69 -2.51 3.02
CA THR A 352 -23.35 -2.03 4.24
C THR A 352 -23.03 -2.99 5.38
N GLY A 353 -22.49 -2.47 6.50
CA GLY A 353 -22.24 -3.22 7.73
C GLY A 353 -23.55 -3.59 8.41
N GLY A 354 -24.25 -2.62 8.93
CA GLY A 354 -25.57 -2.78 9.51
C GLY A 354 -25.64 -2.45 10.99
N LYS A 355 -25.82 -3.43 11.88
CA LYS A 355 -25.77 -3.21 13.33
C LYS A 355 -24.64 -4.02 13.96
N GLY A 356 -23.89 -3.36 14.76
CA GLY A 356 -22.75 -3.91 15.48
C GLY A 356 -21.49 -3.18 15.08
N ASP A 357 -20.39 -3.55 15.66
CA ASP A 357 -19.10 -2.93 15.36
C ASP A 357 -18.48 -3.67 14.15
N ASP A 358 -18.64 -3.08 12.96
CA ASP A 358 -18.30 -3.72 11.70
C ASP A 358 -16.89 -3.34 11.21
N ARG A 359 -16.31 -4.21 10.40
CA ARG A 359 -15.07 -3.93 9.66
C ARG A 359 -15.32 -4.09 8.18
N ILE A 360 -15.20 -2.99 7.43
CA ILE A 360 -15.48 -2.92 5.99
C ILE A 360 -14.21 -2.51 5.25
N ASP A 361 -13.90 -3.23 4.18
CA ASP A 361 -12.80 -2.93 3.24
C ASP A 361 -13.40 -2.91 1.83
N GLY A 362 -13.34 -1.76 1.13
CA GLY A 362 -13.86 -1.61 -0.22
C GLY A 362 -12.98 -2.32 -1.25
N GLY A 363 -11.68 -2.11 -1.13
CA GLY A 363 -10.70 -2.74 -2.03
C GLY A 363 -10.21 -1.82 -3.14
N THR A 364 -10.43 -2.19 -4.39
CA THR A 364 -10.10 -1.33 -5.53
C THR A 364 -11.33 -1.06 -6.38
N GLY A 365 -11.54 0.18 -6.77
CA GLY A 365 -12.72 0.64 -7.49
C GLY A 365 -13.31 1.87 -6.80
N ASN A 366 -14.45 2.36 -7.29
CA ASN A 366 -15.10 3.49 -6.63
C ASN A 366 -16.25 2.95 -5.76
N ASP A 367 -15.97 2.79 -4.48
CA ASP A 367 -16.82 2.06 -3.57
C ASP A 367 -17.82 2.96 -2.81
N VAL A 368 -18.94 2.38 -2.39
CA VAL A 368 -19.90 3.01 -1.49
C VAL A 368 -20.05 2.16 -0.24
N LEU A 369 -19.47 2.64 0.85
CA LEU A 369 -19.33 1.91 2.10
C LEU A 369 -20.13 2.58 3.22
N LYS A 370 -20.88 1.80 4.01
CA LYS A 370 -21.70 2.30 5.12
C LYS A 370 -21.57 1.40 6.33
N GLY A 371 -21.23 1.98 7.48
CA GLY A 371 -21.23 1.30 8.77
C GLY A 371 -22.64 1.10 9.32
N GLU A 372 -23.43 2.15 9.36
CA GLU A 372 -24.77 2.31 9.94
C GLU A 372 -24.77 2.43 11.48
N GLN A 373 -24.95 1.39 12.27
CA GLN A 373 -25.01 1.42 13.75
C GLN A 373 -23.87 0.61 14.37
N GLY A 374 -23.03 1.23 15.18
CA GLY A 374 -21.93 0.62 15.92
C GLY A 374 -20.66 1.44 15.81
N ASP A 375 -19.62 1.05 16.52
CA ASP A 375 -18.30 1.67 16.40
C ASP A 375 -17.56 0.98 15.21
N ASP A 376 -17.67 1.54 14.00
CA ASP A 376 -17.27 0.87 12.76
C ASP A 376 -15.84 1.24 12.31
N VAL A 377 -15.20 0.35 11.55
CA VAL A 377 -13.92 0.59 10.89
C VAL A 377 -14.08 0.38 9.40
N ILE A 378 -13.94 1.45 8.61
CA ILE A 378 -14.20 1.46 7.17
C ILE A 378 -12.95 1.94 6.44
N VAL A 379 -12.54 1.17 5.43
CA VAL A 379 -11.42 1.49 4.54
C VAL A 379 -11.94 1.51 3.10
N GLY A 380 -11.76 2.60 2.37
CA GLY A 380 -12.13 2.72 0.96
C GLY A 380 -11.18 1.92 0.09
N GLY A 381 -9.91 2.29 0.11
CA GLY A 381 -8.86 1.59 -0.59
C GLY A 381 -8.28 2.38 -1.75
N ILE A 382 -8.40 1.88 -2.97
CA ILE A 382 -7.95 2.56 -4.18
C ILE A 382 -9.15 2.90 -5.06
N GLY A 383 -9.35 4.16 -5.31
CA GLY A 383 -10.46 4.68 -6.11
C GLY A 383 -11.03 5.92 -5.49
N ASN A 384 -12.09 6.46 -6.08
CA ASN A 384 -12.79 7.60 -5.52
C ASN A 384 -13.99 7.07 -4.72
N ASP A 385 -13.80 6.94 -3.42
CA ASP A 385 -14.69 6.21 -2.54
C ASP A 385 -15.66 7.13 -1.79
N ARG A 386 -16.79 6.56 -1.37
CA ARG A 386 -17.74 7.21 -0.51
C ARG A 386 -17.97 6.40 0.76
N LEU A 387 -17.50 6.91 1.89
CA LEU A 387 -17.57 6.28 3.20
C LEU A 387 -18.56 7.01 4.11
N ILE A 388 -19.43 6.28 4.79
CA ILE A 388 -20.39 6.79 5.77
C ILE A 388 -20.31 5.94 7.03
N GLY A 389 -19.87 6.52 8.16
CA GLY A 389 -19.83 5.83 9.46
C GLY A 389 -21.25 5.59 9.97
N GLY A 390 -21.92 6.58 10.46
CA GLY A 390 -23.32 6.51 10.89
C GLY A 390 -23.55 6.89 12.34
N ASP A 391 -24.15 5.95 13.12
CA ASP A 391 -24.33 6.08 14.56
C ASP A 391 -23.20 5.33 15.28
N GLY A 392 -22.23 5.99 15.82
CA GLY A 392 -21.13 5.32 16.54
C GLY A 392 -19.88 6.16 16.62
N ARG A 393 -18.81 5.58 17.11
CA ARG A 393 -17.48 6.18 17.03
C ARG A 393 -16.70 5.47 15.94
N ASP A 394 -16.76 6.05 14.79
CA ASP A 394 -16.30 5.41 13.58
C ASP A 394 -14.86 5.77 13.24
N THR A 395 -14.19 4.88 12.54
CA THR A 395 -12.85 5.14 11.97
C THR A 395 -12.93 4.90 10.47
N LEU A 396 -12.79 5.98 9.70
CA LEU A 396 -12.89 5.98 8.24
C LEU A 396 -11.54 6.35 7.64
N THR A 397 -11.10 5.57 6.66
CA THR A 397 -9.89 5.86 5.86
C THR A 397 -10.27 5.78 4.38
N GLY A 398 -10.14 6.89 3.64
CA GLY A 398 -10.42 6.93 2.20
C GLY A 398 -9.40 6.13 1.42
N GLY A 399 -8.16 6.56 1.45
CA GLY A 399 -7.04 5.81 0.87
C GLY A 399 -6.37 6.54 -0.28
N VAL A 400 -6.48 6.03 -1.49
CA VAL A 400 -5.91 6.63 -2.70
C VAL A 400 -7.04 7.01 -3.65
N GLY A 401 -7.20 8.29 -3.93
CA GLY A 401 -8.24 8.82 -4.81
C GLY A 401 -8.89 10.05 -4.21
N ASP A 402 -9.82 10.67 -4.93
CA ASP A 402 -10.58 11.80 -4.42
C ASP A 402 -11.82 11.26 -3.68
N ASP A 403 -11.75 11.18 -2.34
CA ASP A 403 -12.72 10.47 -1.50
C ASP A 403 -13.77 11.39 -0.83
N GLU A 404 -14.93 10.83 -0.47
CA GLU A 404 -15.99 11.51 0.29
C GLU A 404 -16.24 10.73 1.59
N LEU A 405 -15.86 11.29 2.75
CA LEU A 405 -15.99 10.68 4.07
C LEU A 405 -16.99 11.44 4.94
N GLN A 406 -17.93 10.73 5.56
CA GLN A 406 -18.89 11.28 6.50
C GLN A 406 -18.89 10.43 7.79
N GLY A 407 -18.44 11.02 8.92
CA GLY A 407 -18.42 10.36 10.23
C GLY A 407 -19.84 10.09 10.73
N GLY A 408 -20.58 11.12 11.08
CA GLY A 408 -21.97 11.01 11.43
C GLY A 408 -22.30 11.48 12.85
N GLN A 409 -22.71 10.59 13.75
CA GLN A 409 -23.00 10.90 15.15
C GLN A 409 -21.91 10.36 16.06
N GLN A 410 -21.59 11.11 17.13
CA GLN A 410 -20.53 10.84 18.10
C GLN A 410 -19.15 11.17 17.55
N ALA A 411 -18.10 10.80 18.31
CA ALA A 411 -16.75 11.26 18.06
C ALA A 411 -16.01 10.31 17.08
N ASP A 412 -15.78 10.79 15.88
CA ASP A 412 -15.27 10.02 14.78
C ASP A 412 -13.79 10.33 14.45
N THR A 413 -13.15 9.43 13.72
CA THR A 413 -11.80 9.62 13.18
C THR A 413 -11.83 9.40 11.67
N LEU A 414 -11.52 10.44 10.90
CA LEU A 414 -11.53 10.45 9.45
C LEU A 414 -10.13 10.76 8.91
N ASP A 415 -9.67 9.96 7.96
CA ASP A 415 -8.41 10.16 7.23
C ASP A 415 -8.69 10.04 5.72
N GLY A 416 -8.57 11.13 4.96
CA GLY A 416 -8.79 11.15 3.52
C GLY A 416 -7.72 10.36 2.78
N GLY A 417 -6.45 10.65 3.04
CA GLY A 417 -5.32 9.92 2.48
C GLY A 417 -4.61 10.65 1.34
N GLN A 418 -4.58 10.07 0.15
CA GLN A 418 -4.01 10.70 -1.04
C GLN A 418 -5.13 11.09 -2.00
N GLY A 419 -5.20 12.36 -2.37
CA GLY A 419 -6.20 12.86 -3.30
C GLY A 419 -6.75 14.20 -2.85
N SER A 420 -7.81 14.65 -3.50
CA SER A 420 -8.51 15.87 -3.07
C SER A 420 -9.83 15.48 -2.42
N ASP A 421 -9.80 15.34 -1.09
CA ASP A 421 -10.82 14.67 -0.33
C ASP A 421 -11.90 15.62 0.23
N GLN A 422 -13.06 15.06 0.51
CA GLN A 422 -14.15 15.77 1.20
C GLN A 422 -14.48 15.05 2.50
N LEU A 423 -14.22 15.69 3.64
CA LEU A 423 -14.46 15.14 4.97
C LEU A 423 -15.54 15.96 5.71
N GLU A 424 -16.53 15.28 6.27
CA GLU A 424 -17.56 15.82 7.17
C GLU A 424 -17.57 15.01 8.48
N GLY A 425 -17.15 15.62 9.61
CA GLY A 425 -17.17 14.95 10.92
C GLY A 425 -18.59 14.67 11.38
N GLY A 426 -19.41 15.69 11.50
CA GLY A 426 -20.83 15.59 11.86
C GLY A 426 -21.13 16.09 13.26
N ASP A 427 -21.86 15.30 14.07
CA ASP A 427 -22.13 15.59 15.47
C ASP A 427 -21.10 14.85 16.34
N GLY A 428 -20.12 15.50 16.90
CA GLY A 428 -19.14 14.80 17.73
C GLY A 428 -18.03 15.70 18.24
N ALA A 429 -16.98 15.08 18.72
CA ALA A 429 -15.70 15.74 18.90
C ALA A 429 -14.71 14.96 18.03
N ASP A 430 -14.62 15.37 16.79
CA ASP A 430 -14.09 14.57 15.71
C ASP A 430 -12.60 14.84 15.46
N THR A 431 -11.93 13.87 14.88
CA THR A 431 -10.53 14.01 14.41
C THR A 431 -10.51 13.80 12.91
N LEU A 432 -10.19 14.86 12.17
CA LEU A 432 -10.21 14.86 10.70
C LEU A 432 -8.82 15.18 10.18
N ARG A 433 -8.35 14.35 9.26
CA ARG A 433 -7.11 14.55 8.53
C ARG A 433 -7.40 14.48 7.02
N GLY A 434 -7.04 15.52 6.26
CA GLY A 434 -7.14 15.52 4.80
C GLY A 434 -6.12 14.60 4.17
N GLY A 435 -4.85 14.83 4.49
CA GLY A 435 -3.75 14.00 4.01
C GLY A 435 -2.88 14.70 2.98
N SER A 436 -2.84 14.22 1.76
CA SER A 436 -2.11 14.89 0.68
C SER A 436 -3.03 15.23 -0.48
N GLY A 437 -3.06 16.48 -0.87
CA GLY A 437 -3.92 17.01 -1.93
C GLY A 437 -4.58 18.31 -1.52
N ASN A 438 -5.66 18.71 -2.19
CA ASN A 438 -6.37 19.92 -1.81
C ASN A 438 -7.74 19.55 -1.24
N ASP A 439 -7.81 19.48 0.07
CA ASP A 439 -8.92 18.87 0.79
C ASP A 439 -9.98 19.87 1.22
N SER A 440 -11.19 19.39 1.40
CA SER A 440 -12.31 20.16 1.95
C SER A 440 -12.82 19.51 3.21
N ILE A 441 -12.58 20.10 4.36
CA ILE A 441 -12.89 19.53 5.67
C ILE A 441 -13.90 20.39 6.42
N ASP A 442 -14.98 19.79 6.93
CA ASP A 442 -15.98 20.39 7.81
C ASP A 442 -16.09 19.55 9.09
N GLY A 443 -15.65 20.09 10.24
CA GLY A 443 -15.73 19.41 11.53
C GLY A 443 -17.19 19.17 11.97
N GLY A 444 -18.04 20.17 11.78
CA GLY A 444 -19.48 20.05 12.08
C GLY A 444 -19.87 20.61 13.44
N ALA A 445 -20.39 19.79 14.34
CA ALA A 445 -20.82 20.24 15.65
C ALA A 445 -20.06 19.46 16.74
N GLY A 446 -19.20 20.17 17.45
CA GLY A 446 -18.41 19.55 18.51
C GLY A 446 -17.24 20.39 18.96
N GLY A 447 -16.18 19.74 19.28
CA GLY A 447 -14.88 20.37 19.53
C GLY A 447 -13.85 19.59 18.74
N ASP A 448 -13.63 20.01 17.51
CA ASP A 448 -13.02 19.17 16.50
C ASP A 448 -11.51 19.40 16.37
N PHE A 449 -10.80 18.37 15.98
CA PHE A 449 -9.38 18.44 15.68
C PHE A 449 -9.19 18.24 14.18
N ILE A 450 -8.68 19.26 13.49
CA ILE A 450 -8.62 19.32 12.03
C ILE A 450 -7.17 19.52 11.59
N ASP A 451 -6.69 18.61 10.75
CA ASP A 451 -5.39 18.65 10.08
C ASP A 451 -5.63 18.56 8.57
N GLY A 452 -5.40 19.65 7.83
CA GLY A 452 -5.53 19.66 6.37
C GLY A 452 -4.50 18.76 5.71
N GLY A 453 -3.28 18.79 6.22
CA GLY A 453 -2.16 18.02 5.67
C GLY A 453 -1.36 18.82 4.65
N ALA A 454 -0.98 18.16 3.55
CA ALA A 454 -0.19 18.78 2.50
C ALA A 454 -1.05 19.19 1.32
N GLY A 455 -1.09 20.48 1.02
CA GLY A 455 -1.89 21.05 -0.07
C GLY A 455 -2.50 22.40 0.30
N ASN A 456 -3.41 22.89 -0.55
CA ASN A 456 -4.16 24.11 -0.24
C ASN A 456 -5.56 23.72 0.19
N ASP A 457 -5.78 23.61 1.48
CA ASP A 457 -6.98 23.03 2.03
C ASP A 457 -8.04 24.09 2.38
N VAL A 458 -9.27 23.63 2.41
CA VAL A 458 -10.44 24.44 2.79
C VAL A 458 -11.01 23.86 4.07
N LEU A 459 -10.81 24.57 5.20
CA LEU A 459 -11.10 24.07 6.53
C LEU A 459 -12.26 24.84 7.16
N ARG A 460 -13.16 24.12 7.83
CA ARG A 460 -14.23 24.64 8.68
C ARG A 460 -14.26 23.87 9.99
N GLY A 461 -14.27 24.59 11.11
CA GLY A 461 -14.48 24.02 12.44
C GLY A 461 -15.94 23.71 12.71
N GLY A 462 -16.83 24.63 12.32
CA GLY A 462 -18.26 24.50 12.58
C GLY A 462 -18.68 25.09 13.93
N ALA A 463 -19.41 24.32 14.72
CA ALA A 463 -19.96 24.77 15.98
C ALA A 463 -19.28 24.11 17.18
N GLY A 464 -18.50 24.85 17.91
CA GLY A 464 -17.80 24.35 19.10
C GLY A 464 -16.41 24.96 19.26
N PRO A 465 -15.60 24.48 20.17
CA PRO A 465 -14.22 24.92 20.32
C PRO A 465 -13.30 24.01 19.49
N ASP A 466 -12.85 24.49 18.33
CA ASP A 466 -12.14 23.68 17.36
C ASP A 466 -10.64 23.92 17.37
N THR A 467 -9.86 22.96 16.90
CA THR A 467 -8.40 23.05 16.82
C THR A 467 -7.93 22.73 15.42
N PHE A 468 -7.31 23.69 14.75
CA PHE A 468 -6.69 23.52 13.43
C PHE A 468 -5.20 23.29 13.62
N LEU A 469 -4.71 22.13 13.18
CA LEU A 469 -3.31 21.73 13.27
C LEU A 469 -2.56 22.11 11.98
N PHE A 470 -1.39 22.68 12.15
CA PHE A 470 -0.39 22.88 11.13
C PHE A 470 0.90 22.15 11.58
N ALA A 471 1.09 20.95 11.08
CA ALA A 471 2.21 20.08 11.44
C ALA A 471 3.54 20.63 10.91
N SER A 472 3.49 21.42 9.84
CA SER A 472 4.65 22.12 9.26
C SER A 472 4.24 23.53 8.85
N PRO A 473 5.03 24.57 9.22
CA PRO A 473 4.78 25.92 8.74
C PRO A 473 5.28 26.17 7.30
N PHE A 474 5.70 25.14 6.59
CA PHE A 474 6.26 25.20 5.24
C PHE A 474 5.38 24.50 4.20
N ASP A 475 4.23 23.98 4.62
CA ASP A 475 3.24 23.41 3.70
C ASP A 475 2.52 24.53 2.90
N ASP A 476 1.78 24.17 1.87
CA ASP A 476 1.00 25.14 1.10
C ASP A 476 -0.09 25.76 2.00
N PRO A 477 -0.45 27.04 1.78
CA PRO A 477 -1.32 27.76 2.72
C PRO A 477 -2.79 27.36 2.62
N ASP A 478 -3.42 27.17 3.77
CA ASP A 478 -4.82 26.79 3.89
C ASP A 478 -5.79 27.95 4.06
N LEU A 479 -7.06 27.65 3.84
CA LEU A 479 -8.14 28.60 3.97
C LEU A 479 -9.11 28.17 5.09
N ILE A 480 -9.13 28.90 6.20
CA ILE A 480 -10.06 28.64 7.31
C ILE A 480 -11.26 29.59 7.18
N PHE A 481 -12.46 29.02 7.07
CA PHE A 481 -13.67 29.79 6.75
C PHE A 481 -14.40 30.41 7.94
N ASP A 482 -14.40 29.82 9.10
CA ASP A 482 -15.27 30.14 10.23
C ASP A 482 -14.60 30.25 11.59
N PHE A 483 -13.33 30.53 11.62
CA PHE A 483 -12.55 30.65 12.87
C PHE A 483 -13.17 31.69 13.83
N HIS A 484 -13.43 31.28 15.07
CA HIS A 484 -13.98 32.12 16.15
C HIS A 484 -12.92 32.37 17.24
N ALA A 485 -12.29 33.54 17.21
CA ALA A 485 -11.31 33.92 18.21
C ALA A 485 -11.85 33.83 19.66
N GLY A 486 -11.07 33.26 20.54
CA GLY A 486 -11.42 32.98 21.94
C GLY A 486 -12.27 31.73 22.16
N GLN A 487 -12.58 30.99 21.11
CA GLN A 487 -13.23 29.68 21.14
C GLN A 487 -12.35 28.64 20.44
N ASP A 488 -11.91 28.95 19.23
CA ASP A 488 -11.10 28.05 18.42
C ASP A 488 -9.59 28.30 18.63
N HIS A 489 -8.79 27.31 18.26
CA HIS A 489 -7.35 27.34 18.41
C HIS A 489 -6.65 26.97 17.10
N ILE A 490 -5.51 27.62 16.87
CA ILE A 490 -4.53 27.18 15.87
C ILE A 490 -3.38 26.50 16.60
N MET A 491 -3.14 25.24 16.31
CA MET A 491 -2.01 24.48 16.83
C MET A 491 -0.91 24.43 15.76
N LEU A 492 0.30 24.84 16.10
CA LEU A 492 1.41 24.89 15.18
C LEU A 492 2.63 24.17 15.75
N ASP A 493 3.12 23.16 15.03
CA ASP A 493 4.41 22.54 15.32
C ASP A 493 5.53 23.33 14.63
N VAL A 494 6.28 24.07 15.42
CA VAL A 494 7.35 24.94 14.91
C VAL A 494 8.75 24.40 15.19
N ASN A 495 8.88 23.19 15.76
CA ASN A 495 10.17 22.61 16.17
C ASN A 495 11.09 23.62 16.91
N ALA A 496 10.48 24.63 17.54
CA ALA A 496 11.15 25.73 18.23
C ALA A 496 10.69 25.75 19.69
N ASN A 497 11.51 26.38 20.56
CA ASN A 497 11.05 26.61 21.91
C ASN A 497 9.87 27.61 21.89
N ALA A 498 8.68 27.12 22.11
CA ALA A 498 7.40 27.86 22.03
C ALA A 498 7.45 29.19 22.86
N SER A 499 8.26 29.27 23.93
CA SER A 499 8.43 30.46 24.71
C SER A 499 9.26 31.56 24.02
N GLN A 500 9.93 31.26 22.91
CA GLN A 500 10.75 32.20 22.14
C GLN A 500 10.05 32.71 20.89
N VAL A 501 8.90 32.15 20.53
CA VAL A 501 8.10 32.59 19.39
C VAL A 501 7.32 33.84 19.77
N ALA A 502 7.55 34.92 19.07
CA ALA A 502 6.77 36.14 19.23
C ALA A 502 5.45 36.05 18.49
N PHE A 503 4.39 36.57 19.05
CA PHE A 503 3.12 36.78 18.31
C PHE A 503 2.96 38.28 18.03
N VAL A 504 2.74 38.64 16.78
CA VAL A 504 2.61 40.02 16.31
C VAL A 504 1.30 40.14 15.51
N GLY A 505 0.31 40.80 16.11
CA GLY A 505 -0.90 41.22 15.41
C GLY A 505 -0.66 42.57 14.71
N PHE A 506 -1.25 42.74 13.53
CA PHE A 506 -1.26 44.03 12.83
C PHE A 506 -2.59 44.73 13.06
N GLU A 507 -2.55 45.84 13.79
CA GLU A 507 -3.59 46.87 13.73
C GLU A 507 -3.14 47.95 12.72
N ASP A 508 -3.95 48.26 11.71
CA ASP A 508 -3.73 49.36 10.76
C ASP A 508 -2.41 49.34 9.92
N GLY A 509 -1.87 48.18 9.60
CA GLY A 509 -0.76 48.02 8.62
C GLY A 509 0.61 48.49 9.13
N VAL A 510 0.84 48.55 10.42
CA VAL A 510 2.14 48.89 11.02
C VAL A 510 2.81 47.63 11.56
N GLU A 511 3.81 47.14 10.85
CA GLU A 511 4.64 46.02 11.28
C GLU A 511 5.53 46.35 12.47
N ASN A 512 5.33 45.70 13.61
CA ASN A 512 6.29 45.65 14.72
C ASN A 512 6.94 44.25 14.84
N VAL A 513 7.35 43.69 13.70
CA VAL A 513 8.01 42.39 13.68
C VAL A 513 9.31 42.46 14.50
N PRO A 514 9.58 41.52 15.40
CA PRO A 514 10.83 41.49 16.15
C PRO A 514 12.02 41.50 15.20
N ALA A 515 13.06 42.27 15.52
CA ALA A 515 14.25 42.38 14.68
C ALA A 515 15.06 41.07 14.58
N SER A 516 14.75 40.07 15.38
CA SER A 516 15.37 38.75 15.37
C SER A 516 14.54 37.73 16.16
N GLY A 517 14.61 36.46 15.79
CA GLY A 517 13.92 35.31 16.40
C GLY A 517 12.60 34.98 15.75
N PRO A 518 12.10 33.75 15.93
CA PRO A 518 10.90 33.29 15.26
C PRO A 518 9.65 34.07 15.70
N ALA A 519 8.74 34.31 14.73
CA ALA A 519 7.50 35.03 14.98
C ALA A 519 6.34 34.47 14.19
N LEU A 520 5.14 34.51 14.79
CA LEU A 520 3.87 34.40 14.08
C LEU A 520 3.33 35.80 13.84
N ILE A 521 2.95 36.08 12.61
CA ILE A 521 2.53 37.39 12.14
C ILE A 521 1.12 37.28 11.60
N TYR A 522 0.18 38.03 12.14
CA TYR A 522 -1.22 37.98 11.73
C TYR A 522 -1.71 39.32 11.26
N SER A 523 -2.40 39.36 10.12
CA SER A 523 -3.03 40.56 9.55
C SER A 523 -4.54 40.52 9.79
N ASP A 524 -5.08 41.41 10.62
CA ASP A 524 -6.52 41.55 10.87
C ASP A 524 -7.28 42.16 9.66
N VAL A 525 -6.57 42.69 8.67
CA VAL A 525 -7.12 43.25 7.45
C VAL A 525 -7.37 42.19 6.38
N THR A 526 -6.41 41.29 6.19
CA THR A 526 -6.47 40.24 5.16
C THR A 526 -6.83 38.87 5.74
N GLY A 527 -6.67 38.65 7.04
CA GLY A 527 -6.82 37.37 7.71
C GLY A 527 -5.60 36.45 7.56
N ASP A 528 -4.53 36.94 6.97
CA ASP A 528 -3.37 36.13 6.67
C ASP A 528 -2.49 35.89 7.91
N LEU A 529 -2.15 34.64 8.17
CA LEU A 529 -1.23 34.19 9.21
C LEU A 529 0.08 33.71 8.58
N PHE A 530 1.19 34.31 8.99
CA PHE A 530 2.52 34.00 8.48
C PHE A 530 3.42 33.44 9.57
N TRP A 531 4.29 32.54 9.20
CA TRP A 531 5.46 32.14 9.96
C TRP A 531 6.72 32.85 9.48
N ASP A 532 7.45 33.45 10.40
CA ASP A 532 8.76 34.06 10.18
C ASP A 532 9.79 33.36 11.06
N PRO A 533 10.65 32.47 10.50
CA PRO A 533 11.59 31.68 11.28
C PRO A 533 12.75 32.51 11.88
N THR A 534 13.06 33.66 11.29
CA THR A 534 14.26 34.46 11.68
C THR A 534 13.95 35.78 12.30
N GLY A 535 12.77 36.33 12.08
CA GLY A 535 12.36 37.69 12.47
C GLY A 535 12.97 38.78 11.58
N GLY A 536 12.40 39.96 11.65
CA GLY A 536 12.79 41.11 10.83
C GLY A 536 11.93 41.26 9.59
N ASN A 537 12.23 42.22 8.72
CA ASN A 537 11.54 42.40 7.42
C ASN A 537 12.12 41.41 6.42
N SER A 538 11.84 40.17 6.59
CA SER A 538 12.50 39.10 5.85
C SER A 538 11.74 38.58 4.65
N ALA A 539 12.49 38.17 3.65
CA ALA A 539 11.98 37.49 2.47
C ALA A 539 11.69 35.99 2.75
N ASP A 540 11.77 35.57 4.01
CA ASP A 540 11.60 34.19 4.49
C ASP A 540 10.27 33.97 5.25
N GLN A 541 9.36 34.94 5.22
CA GLN A 541 8.00 34.76 5.72
C GLN A 541 7.22 33.80 4.83
N VAL A 542 6.58 32.82 5.46
CA VAL A 542 5.75 31.81 4.80
C VAL A 542 4.30 32.02 5.23
N LEU A 543 3.39 32.12 4.29
CA LEU A 543 1.95 32.13 4.56
C LEU A 543 1.54 30.72 4.99
N ILE A 544 0.92 30.59 6.17
CA ILE A 544 0.44 29.31 6.70
C ILE A 544 -1.04 29.15 6.38
N ALA A 545 -1.84 30.20 6.69
CA ALA A 545 -3.27 30.14 6.52
C ALA A 545 -3.86 31.53 6.28
N THR A 546 -5.05 31.56 5.69
CA THR A 546 -5.89 32.74 5.60
C THR A 546 -7.22 32.48 6.32
N LEU A 547 -7.52 33.26 7.37
CA LEU A 547 -8.78 33.24 8.11
C LEU A 547 -9.76 34.19 7.42
N THR A 548 -10.76 33.66 6.73
CA THR A 548 -11.66 34.46 5.86
C THR A 548 -12.50 35.48 6.62
N THR A 549 -12.77 35.24 7.91
CA THR A 549 -13.51 36.15 8.77
C THR A 549 -12.67 37.31 9.30
N SER A 550 -11.34 37.26 9.10
CA SER A 550 -10.36 38.22 9.63
C SER A 550 -10.61 38.56 11.11
N PRO A 551 -10.66 37.55 12.02
CA PRO A 551 -11.00 37.77 13.42
C PRO A 551 -9.88 38.50 14.15
N GLU A 552 -10.20 39.13 15.29
CA GLU A 552 -9.18 39.67 16.19
C GLU A 552 -8.47 38.50 16.91
N LEU A 553 -7.36 38.03 16.35
CA LEU A 553 -6.62 36.89 16.85
C LEU A 553 -5.72 37.28 18.04
N HIS A 554 -5.77 36.47 19.12
CA HIS A 554 -5.00 36.70 20.33
C HIS A 554 -3.96 35.57 20.54
N ARG A 555 -2.93 35.84 21.34
CA ARG A 555 -1.92 34.82 21.68
C ARG A 555 -2.54 33.58 22.36
N ALA A 556 -3.69 33.73 23.00
CA ALA A 556 -4.40 32.63 23.67
C ALA A 556 -5.04 31.65 22.66
N ASP A 557 -5.31 32.09 21.45
CA ASP A 557 -5.89 31.30 20.37
C ASP A 557 -4.84 30.43 19.66
N LEU A 558 -3.55 30.58 20.04
CA LEU A 558 -2.42 29.89 19.43
C LEU A 558 -1.78 28.90 20.40
N LEU A 559 -1.73 27.65 20.02
CA LEU A 559 -1.06 26.55 20.71
C LEU A 559 0.23 26.23 19.93
N LEU A 560 1.38 26.44 20.55
CA LEU A 560 2.69 26.12 19.95
C LEU A 560 3.23 24.86 20.60
N VAL A 561 3.58 23.85 19.82
CA VAL A 561 4.05 22.54 20.25
C VAL A 561 5.41 22.21 19.66
#